data_9b24a35a44c3df950630054558530052
#
_entry.id   9b24a35a44c3df950630054558530052
#
_cell.length_a   1.000
_cell.length_b   1.000
_cell.length_c   1.000
_cell.angle_alpha   90.00
_cell.angle_beta   90.00
_cell.angle_gamma   90.00
#
_symmetry.space_group_name_H-M   'P 1'
#
loop_
_entity.id
_entity.type
_entity.pdbx_description
1 polymer ?
#
loop_
_entity_poly.entity_id
_entity_poly.type
_entity_poly.pdbx_seq_one_letter_code
_entity_poly.pdbx_strand_id
1 'polypeptide(L)'
;MDDWREPFEKALDADPSDQQVRHELARHLEERGDPDAEPVRWLAERGKYPQLDGRFREQRFPGWHWWRGDPDLPAHCHIGNLVARLTSFGAGYPTRREAEADFCRAYHAARVAGWDPNS
;
A
#
# COMPACT_ATOMS: atom_id res chain seq x y z
N MET A 1 20.87 12.11 11.29
CA MET A 1 19.48 11.87 10.86
C MET A 1 18.98 10.59 11.46
N ASP A 2 17.92 10.71 12.22
CA ASP A 2 17.32 9.53 12.84
C ASP A 2 16.49 8.78 11.82
N ASP A 3 17.01 7.63 11.44
CA ASP A 3 16.27 6.76 10.56
C ASP A 3 15.36 5.82 11.37
N TRP A 4 14.51 6.42 12.19
CA TRP A 4 13.61 5.70 13.08
C TRP A 4 12.67 4.77 12.32
N ARG A 5 12.38 5.08 11.06
CA ARG A 5 11.47 4.33 10.22
C ARG A 5 12.12 3.07 9.65
N GLU A 6 13.43 3.05 9.50
CA GLU A 6 14.14 1.96 8.82
C GLU A 6 13.92 0.58 9.48
N PRO A 7 13.92 0.43 10.81
CA PRO A 7 13.62 -0.87 11.40
C PRO A 7 12.24 -1.40 11.02
N PHE A 8 11.22 -0.53 10.95
CA PHE A 8 9.88 -0.94 10.51
C PHE A 8 9.88 -1.34 9.04
N GLU A 9 10.55 -0.56 8.21
CA GLU A 9 10.63 -0.85 6.78
C GLU A 9 11.36 -2.17 6.52
N LYS A 10 12.45 -2.45 7.23
CA LYS A 10 13.16 -3.72 7.11
C LYS A 10 12.29 -4.90 7.54
N ALA A 11 11.55 -4.75 8.61
CA ALA A 11 10.64 -5.81 9.08
C ALA A 11 9.56 -6.11 8.03
N LEU A 12 9.01 -5.08 7.39
CA LEU A 12 8.02 -5.24 6.34
C LEU A 12 8.64 -5.78 5.05
N ASP A 13 9.89 -5.44 4.76
CA ASP A 13 10.59 -6.06 3.62
C ASP A 13 10.74 -7.57 3.81
N ALA A 14 10.98 -8.01 5.06
CA ALA A 14 11.09 -9.42 5.38
C ALA A 14 9.74 -10.12 5.39
N ASP A 15 8.69 -9.44 5.87
CA ASP A 15 7.32 -9.98 5.92
C ASP A 15 6.32 -8.86 5.65
N PRO A 16 5.94 -8.65 4.40
CA PRO A 16 4.99 -7.60 4.04
C PRO A 16 3.59 -7.78 4.66
N SER A 17 3.27 -8.99 5.09
CA SER A 17 1.97 -9.30 5.70
C SER A 17 1.90 -9.01 7.20
N ASP A 18 2.99 -8.52 7.81
CA ASP A 18 3.03 -8.27 9.25
C ASP A 18 2.28 -6.98 9.59
N GLN A 19 1.01 -7.12 9.90
CA GLN A 19 0.15 -5.97 10.17
C GLN A 19 0.38 -5.36 11.54
N GLN A 20 0.94 -6.12 12.48
CA GLN A 20 1.33 -5.56 13.77
C GLN A 20 2.42 -4.51 13.60
N VAL A 21 3.42 -4.80 12.79
CA VAL A 21 4.48 -3.83 12.47
C VAL A 21 3.87 -2.58 11.80
N ARG A 22 2.90 -2.76 10.89
CA ARG A 22 2.24 -1.61 10.26
C ARG A 22 1.46 -0.77 11.25
N HIS A 23 0.78 -1.39 12.22
CA HIS A 23 0.08 -0.65 13.27
C HIS A 23 1.05 0.19 14.10
N GLU A 24 2.19 -0.38 14.44
CA GLU A 24 3.21 0.34 15.20
C GLU A 24 3.82 1.49 14.37
N LEU A 25 4.08 1.24 13.10
CA LEU A 25 4.57 2.28 12.19
C LEU A 25 3.56 3.42 12.09
N ALA A 26 2.28 3.10 11.92
CA ALA A 26 1.22 4.10 11.84
C ALA A 26 1.15 4.94 13.11
N ARG A 27 1.30 4.32 14.29
CA ARG A 27 1.32 5.04 15.57
C ARG A 27 2.47 6.02 15.64
N HIS A 28 3.67 5.60 15.24
CA HIS A 28 4.84 6.49 15.22
C HIS A 28 4.67 7.64 14.22
N LEU A 29 4.09 7.36 13.07
CA LEU A 29 3.79 8.41 12.08
C LEU A 29 2.79 9.41 12.66
N GLU A 30 1.76 8.93 13.34
CA GLU A 30 0.75 9.79 13.95
C GLU A 30 1.36 10.69 15.03
N GLU A 31 2.23 10.14 15.87
CA GLU A 31 2.92 10.91 16.91
C GLU A 31 3.77 12.05 16.31
N ARG A 32 4.24 11.88 15.10
CA ARG A 32 5.05 12.88 14.39
C ARG A 32 4.21 13.84 13.52
N GLY A 33 2.90 13.66 13.50
CA GLY A 33 2.02 14.46 12.66
C GLY A 33 2.15 14.18 11.17
N ASP A 34 2.65 13.00 10.81
CA ASP A 34 2.81 12.61 9.41
C ASP A 34 1.44 12.18 8.84
N PRO A 35 0.98 12.78 7.72
CA PRO A 35 -0.30 12.43 7.14
C PRO A 35 -0.38 10.99 6.63
N ASP A 36 0.75 10.33 6.39
CA ASP A 36 0.77 8.94 5.95
C ASP A 36 0.36 7.95 7.05
N ALA A 37 0.24 8.40 8.30
CA ALA A 37 -0.27 7.57 9.38
C ALA A 37 -1.65 6.97 9.05
N GLU A 38 -2.53 7.73 8.44
CA GLU A 38 -3.87 7.28 8.10
C GLU A 38 -3.87 6.15 7.07
N PRO A 39 -3.22 6.28 5.89
CA PRO A 39 -3.21 5.19 4.92
C PRO A 39 -2.47 3.94 5.44
N VAL A 40 -1.39 4.10 6.19
CA VAL A 40 -0.68 2.96 6.76
C VAL A 40 -1.57 2.22 7.76
N ARG A 41 -2.28 2.94 8.62
CA ARG A 41 -3.24 2.34 9.56
C ARG A 41 -4.37 1.63 8.80
N TRP A 42 -4.87 2.22 7.74
CA TRP A 42 -5.93 1.62 6.92
C TRP A 42 -5.50 0.25 6.38
N LEU A 43 -4.28 0.16 5.85
CA LEU A 43 -3.73 -1.11 5.38
C LEU A 43 -3.64 -2.15 6.50
N ALA A 44 -3.14 -1.72 7.67
CA ALA A 44 -2.99 -2.60 8.82
C ALA A 44 -4.33 -3.13 9.31
N GLU A 45 -5.33 -2.27 9.44
CA GLU A 45 -6.66 -2.64 9.94
C GLU A 45 -7.38 -3.59 8.99
N ARG A 46 -7.17 -3.47 7.69
CA ARG A 46 -7.86 -4.29 6.69
C ARG A 46 -7.04 -5.48 6.22
N GLY A 47 -5.83 -5.65 6.74
CA GLY A 47 -4.96 -6.76 6.37
C GLY A 47 -4.49 -6.70 4.91
N LYS A 48 -4.32 -5.50 4.36
CA LYS A 48 -3.90 -5.30 2.98
C LYS A 48 -2.42 -5.03 2.90
N TYR A 49 -1.77 -5.60 1.89
CA TYR A 49 -0.35 -5.38 1.65
C TYR A 49 -0.03 -5.70 0.18
N PRO A 50 1.03 -5.09 -0.38
CA PRO A 50 1.43 -5.41 -1.75
C PRO A 50 2.07 -6.79 -1.82
N GLN A 51 1.91 -7.46 -2.96
CA GLN A 51 2.42 -8.80 -3.17
C GLN A 51 3.51 -8.81 -4.23
N LEU A 52 4.51 -9.65 -4.00
CA LEU A 52 5.63 -9.80 -4.92
C LEU A 52 5.29 -10.86 -5.96
N ASP A 53 5.62 -10.56 -7.21
CA ASP A 53 5.49 -11.47 -8.34
C ASP A 53 4.08 -12.08 -8.45
N GLY A 54 3.11 -11.21 -8.62
CA GLY A 54 1.73 -11.61 -8.84
C GLY A 54 1.57 -12.50 -10.06
N ARG A 55 0.70 -13.52 -9.94
CA ARG A 55 0.31 -14.36 -11.06
C ARG A 55 -1.17 -14.23 -11.32
N PHE A 56 -1.51 -14.08 -12.58
CA PHE A 56 -2.90 -14.15 -13.01
C PHE A 56 -2.96 -15.13 -14.18
N ARG A 57 -3.64 -16.25 -13.99
CA ARG A 57 -3.64 -17.38 -14.91
C ARG A 57 -2.20 -17.87 -15.11
N GLU A 58 -1.72 -17.94 -16.35
CA GLU A 58 -0.37 -18.41 -16.66
C GLU A 58 0.64 -17.26 -16.79
N GLN A 59 0.19 -16.00 -16.65
CA GLN A 59 1.07 -14.85 -16.77
C GLN A 59 1.66 -14.48 -15.43
N ARG A 60 2.98 -14.20 -15.45
CA ARG A 60 3.69 -13.66 -14.30
C ARG A 60 3.81 -12.16 -14.47
N PHE A 61 3.55 -11.45 -13.38
CA PHE A 61 3.72 -10.01 -13.30
C PHE A 61 4.86 -9.72 -12.34
N PRO A 62 6.07 -9.41 -12.84
CA PRO A 62 7.23 -9.19 -11.98
C PRO A 62 7.05 -7.92 -11.14
N GLY A 63 7.70 -7.90 -9.98
CA GLY A 63 7.67 -6.75 -9.07
C GLY A 63 6.52 -6.81 -8.06
N TRP A 64 6.31 -5.69 -7.41
CA TRP A 64 5.32 -5.57 -6.34
C TRP A 64 4.00 -5.04 -6.89
N HIS A 65 2.88 -5.68 -6.52
CA HIS A 65 1.56 -5.37 -7.05
C HIS A 65 0.53 -5.27 -5.93
N TRP A 66 -0.44 -4.37 -6.12
CA TRP A 66 -1.66 -4.37 -5.33
C TRP A 66 -2.66 -5.33 -5.96
N TRP A 67 -3.46 -5.98 -5.11
CA TRP A 67 -4.41 -6.99 -5.59
C TRP A 67 -5.48 -6.36 -6.46
N ARG A 68 -5.56 -6.83 -7.70
CA ARG A 68 -6.56 -6.37 -8.66
C ARG A 68 -7.92 -6.97 -8.29
N GLY A 69 -8.96 -6.14 -8.28
CA GLY A 69 -10.31 -6.58 -7.98
C GLY A 69 -10.62 -6.66 -6.49
N ASP A 70 -9.74 -6.12 -5.64
CA ASP A 70 -10.00 -6.03 -4.21
C ASP A 70 -11.17 -5.07 -3.99
N PRO A 71 -12.30 -5.53 -3.38
CA PRO A 71 -13.47 -4.68 -3.21
C PRO A 71 -13.26 -3.54 -2.22
N ASP A 72 -12.28 -3.66 -1.34
CA ASP A 72 -11.97 -2.61 -0.35
C ASP A 72 -11.16 -1.49 -0.97
N LEU A 73 -10.44 -1.75 -2.06
CA LEU A 73 -9.74 -0.71 -2.79
C LEU A 73 -10.74 0.04 -3.67
N PRO A 74 -10.69 1.36 -3.69
CA PRO A 74 -11.66 2.14 -4.45
C PRO A 74 -11.42 2.01 -5.96
N ALA A 75 -12.10 1.05 -6.59
CA ALA A 75 -11.87 0.67 -7.99
C ALA A 75 -12.17 1.79 -8.99
N HIS A 76 -13.00 2.74 -8.62
CA HIS A 76 -13.40 3.85 -9.47
C HIS A 76 -12.69 5.17 -9.13
N CYS A 77 -11.65 5.11 -8.29
CA CYS A 77 -10.85 6.27 -7.97
C CYS A 77 -9.36 5.97 -8.19
N HIS A 78 -8.50 6.85 -7.74
CA HIS A 78 -7.08 6.80 -8.08
C HIS A 78 -6.39 5.51 -7.71
N ILE A 79 -6.75 4.89 -6.60
CA ILE A 79 -6.12 3.64 -6.17
C ILE A 79 -6.49 2.50 -7.13
N GLY A 80 -7.77 2.40 -7.48
CA GLY A 80 -8.23 1.40 -8.43
C GLY A 80 -7.58 1.56 -9.80
N ASN A 81 -7.48 2.80 -10.28
CA ASN A 81 -6.83 3.10 -11.56
C ASN A 81 -5.36 2.74 -11.52
N LEU A 82 -4.68 2.99 -10.41
CA LEU A 82 -3.28 2.65 -10.25
C LEU A 82 -3.07 1.15 -10.35
N VAL A 83 -3.87 0.36 -9.65
CA VAL A 83 -3.79 -1.09 -9.70
C VAL A 83 -4.04 -1.60 -11.12
N ALA A 84 -5.07 -1.08 -11.78
CA ALA A 84 -5.39 -1.46 -13.15
C ALA A 84 -4.25 -1.14 -14.11
N ARG A 85 -3.62 0.02 -13.96
CA ARG A 85 -2.48 0.42 -14.80
C ARG A 85 -1.31 -0.53 -14.64
N LEU A 86 -0.96 -0.87 -13.41
CA LEU A 86 0.14 -1.78 -13.12
C LEU A 86 -0.07 -3.15 -13.77
N THR A 87 -1.27 -3.70 -13.61
CA THR A 87 -1.60 -5.00 -14.20
C THR A 87 -1.66 -4.96 -15.72
N SER A 88 -2.04 -3.83 -16.31
CA SER A 88 -2.09 -3.68 -17.76
C SER A 88 -0.71 -3.63 -18.40
N PHE A 89 0.27 -3.07 -17.70
CA PHE A 89 1.63 -2.96 -18.20
C PHE A 89 2.50 -4.17 -17.89
N GLY A 90 1.98 -5.12 -17.12
CA GLY A 90 2.71 -6.32 -16.78
C GLY A 90 3.92 -6.13 -15.89
N ALA A 91 4.10 -4.95 -15.34
CA ALA A 91 5.22 -4.63 -14.45
C ALA A 91 4.69 -3.97 -13.18
N GLY A 92 5.24 -4.38 -12.03
CA GLY A 92 4.91 -3.80 -10.76
C GLY A 92 5.93 -2.76 -10.31
N TYR A 93 5.82 -2.36 -9.06
CA TYR A 93 6.80 -1.47 -8.45
C TYR A 93 8.10 -2.24 -8.20
N PRO A 94 9.26 -1.58 -8.30
CA PRO A 94 10.53 -2.27 -8.07
C PRO A 94 10.73 -2.68 -6.61
N THR A 95 10.12 -1.99 -5.66
CA THR A 95 10.24 -2.30 -4.23
C THR A 95 8.88 -2.24 -3.54
N ARG A 96 8.77 -2.97 -2.42
CA ARG A 96 7.58 -2.87 -1.55
C ARG A 96 7.38 -1.43 -1.07
N ARG A 97 8.47 -0.75 -0.72
CA ARG A 97 8.41 0.63 -0.20
C ARG A 97 7.82 1.58 -1.20
N GLU A 98 8.18 1.45 -2.48
CA GLU A 98 7.60 2.28 -3.54
C GLU A 98 6.12 1.96 -3.76
N ALA A 99 5.74 0.69 -3.69
CA ALA A 99 4.34 0.29 -3.81
C ALA A 99 3.50 0.92 -2.69
N GLU A 100 3.99 0.89 -1.46
CA GLU A 100 3.25 1.47 -0.33
C GLU A 100 3.28 2.99 -0.34
N ALA A 101 4.38 3.61 -0.76
CA ALA A 101 4.45 5.07 -0.90
C ALA A 101 3.45 5.57 -1.94
N ASP A 102 3.32 4.87 -3.04
CA ASP A 102 2.36 5.22 -4.08
C ASP A 102 0.93 4.99 -3.62
N PHE A 103 0.70 3.94 -2.83
CA PHE A 103 -0.60 3.74 -2.19
C PHE A 103 -0.97 4.94 -1.31
N CYS A 104 -0.05 5.44 -0.51
CA CYS A 104 -0.31 6.60 0.34
C CYS A 104 -0.70 7.84 -0.48
N ARG A 105 0.00 8.09 -1.59
CA ARG A 105 -0.35 9.20 -2.48
C ARG A 105 -1.73 9.03 -3.08
N ALA A 106 -2.05 7.83 -3.55
CA ALA A 106 -3.35 7.54 -4.14
C ALA A 106 -4.47 7.63 -3.11
N TYR A 107 -4.21 7.19 -1.88
CA TYR A 107 -5.15 7.28 -0.77
C TYR A 107 -5.54 8.74 -0.51
N HIS A 108 -4.55 9.62 -0.39
CA HIS A 108 -4.82 11.03 -0.15
C HIS A 108 -5.56 11.67 -1.32
N ALA A 109 -5.19 11.33 -2.55
CA ALA A 109 -5.88 11.83 -3.74
C ALA A 109 -7.34 11.37 -3.77
N ALA A 110 -7.59 10.12 -3.41
CA ALA A 110 -8.95 9.57 -3.37
C ALA A 110 -9.79 10.29 -2.31
N ARG A 111 -9.22 10.58 -1.15
CA ARG A 111 -9.93 11.32 -0.10
C ARG A 111 -10.31 12.73 -0.53
N VAL A 112 -9.41 13.42 -1.21
CA VAL A 112 -9.69 14.74 -1.77
C VAL A 112 -10.83 14.66 -2.79
N ALA A 113 -10.90 13.55 -3.54
CA ALA A 113 -11.97 13.34 -4.52
C ALA A 113 -13.30 12.89 -3.90
N GLY A 114 -13.36 12.68 -2.58
CA GLY A 114 -14.59 12.36 -1.87
C GLY A 114 -14.75 10.91 -1.45
N TRP A 115 -13.74 10.07 -1.66
CA TRP A 115 -13.78 8.68 -1.20
C TRP A 115 -13.72 8.61 0.32
N ASP A 116 -14.60 7.79 0.91
CA ASP A 116 -14.63 7.55 2.35
C ASP A 116 -14.02 6.19 2.67
N PRO A 117 -12.86 6.16 3.38
CA PRO A 117 -12.20 4.91 3.71
C PRO A 117 -12.95 4.06 4.73
N ASN A 118 -13.95 4.63 5.40
CA ASN A 118 -14.74 3.95 6.43
C ASN A 118 -16.09 3.45 5.92
N SER A 119 -16.39 3.67 4.67
CA SER A 119 -17.66 3.21 4.08
C SER A 119 -17.60 1.78 3.60
#